data_4a24988ca1c2f428365d6381a9baf599
#
_entry.id   4a24988ca1c2f428365d6381a9baf599
#
_cell.length_a   1.000
_cell.length_b   1.000
_cell.length_c   1.000
_cell.angle_alpha   90.00
_cell.angle_beta   90.00
_cell.angle_gamma   90.00
#
_symmetry.space_group_name_H-M   'P 1'
#
loop_
_entity.id
_entity.type
_entity.pdbx_description
1 polymer ?
#
loop_
_entity_poly.entity_id
_entity_poly.type
_entity_poly.pdbx_seq_one_letter_code
_entity_poly.pdbx_strand_id
1 'polypeptide(L)'
;MKETLKLRKPLTINGKKVKELTYDADEITILEYKEANNRTMSFDMSLAESDYNLHLQIGFAAIIAVNPNIDIADLERMKGQDLYKVSIIGRNFITEALADFAKDSSDEPSETTPDASTRPSNSLNGKD
;
A
#
# COMPACT_ATOMS: atom_id res chain seq x y z
N MET A 1 -3.26 11.36 7.17
CA MET A 1 -2.80 11.78 8.50
C MET A 1 -1.44 11.16 8.81
N LYS A 2 -0.52 11.98 9.27
CA LYS A 2 0.83 11.50 9.57
C LYS A 2 0.83 10.63 10.82
N GLU A 3 1.47 9.49 10.74
CA GLU A 3 1.55 8.55 11.85
C GLU A 3 3.00 8.15 12.08
N THR A 4 3.24 7.41 13.15
CA THR A 4 4.59 7.01 13.51
C THR A 4 4.70 5.50 13.56
N LEU A 5 5.72 4.96 12.90
CA LEU A 5 6.07 3.55 12.93
C LEU A 5 7.24 3.40 13.91
N LYS A 6 7.06 2.59 14.94
CA LYS A 6 8.14 2.32 15.89
C LYS A 6 8.90 1.10 15.44
N LEU A 7 10.21 1.25 15.31
CA LEU A 7 11.07 0.17 14.85
C LEU A 7 11.53 -0.67 16.04
N ARG A 8 11.47 -1.96 15.87
CA ARG A 8 11.99 -2.88 16.86
C ARG A 8 13.52 -2.89 16.82
N LYS A 9 14.08 -2.78 15.63
CA LYS A 9 15.51 -2.70 15.43
C LYS A 9 15.85 -1.36 14.81
N PRO A 10 16.64 -0.53 15.49
CA PRO A 10 16.98 0.79 14.95
C PRO A 10 17.65 0.68 13.59
N LEU A 11 17.36 1.65 12.73
CA LEU A 11 17.87 1.72 11.39
C LEU A 11 18.87 2.87 11.31
N THR A 12 20.02 2.65 10.71
CA THR A 12 20.99 3.74 10.53
C THR A 12 20.70 4.44 9.22
N ILE A 13 20.33 5.70 9.29
CA ILE A 13 20.03 6.51 8.13
C ILE A 13 20.83 7.79 8.23
N ASN A 14 21.66 8.04 7.22
CA ASN A 14 22.54 9.23 7.18
C ASN A 14 23.40 9.34 8.44
N GLY A 15 23.89 8.20 8.90
CA GLY A 15 24.80 8.16 10.05
C GLY A 15 24.13 8.23 11.40
N LYS A 16 22.82 8.27 11.45
CA LYS A 16 22.07 8.37 12.72
C LYS A 16 21.20 7.16 12.93
N LYS A 17 21.10 6.73 14.18
CA LYS A 17 20.21 5.63 14.51
C LYS A 17 18.79 6.17 14.66
N VAL A 18 17.89 5.59 13.87
CA VAL A 18 16.48 5.98 13.82
C VAL A 18 15.66 4.87 14.43
N LYS A 19 14.87 5.19 15.44
CA LYS A 19 14.01 4.23 16.13
C LYS A 19 12.55 4.36 15.73
N GLU A 20 12.20 5.46 15.09
CA GLU A 20 10.83 5.73 14.65
C GLU A 20 10.86 6.35 13.28
N LEU A 21 9.87 6.01 12.48
CA LEU A 21 9.72 6.60 11.15
C LEU A 21 8.30 7.14 11.05
N THR A 22 8.17 8.37 10.56
CA THR A 22 6.85 8.90 10.26
C THR A 22 6.43 8.43 8.88
N TYR A 23 5.13 8.31 8.67
CA TYR A 23 4.59 7.94 7.38
C TYR A 23 3.21 8.55 7.20
N ASP A 24 2.80 8.70 5.95
CA ASP A 24 1.46 9.17 5.64
C ASP A 24 1.09 8.65 4.25
N ALA A 25 0.24 7.64 4.22
CA ALA A 25 -0.16 7.05 2.94
C ALA A 25 -0.97 8.00 2.08
N ASP A 26 -1.64 8.98 2.70
CA ASP A 26 -2.40 9.97 1.94
C ASP A 26 -1.50 10.90 1.12
N GLU A 27 -0.21 10.95 1.42
CA GLU A 27 0.73 11.80 0.71
C GLU A 27 1.44 11.08 -0.43
N ILE A 28 1.13 9.82 -0.67
CA ILE A 28 1.72 9.07 -1.78
C ILE A 28 1.24 9.66 -3.11
N THR A 29 2.18 10.07 -3.96
CA THR A 29 1.86 10.59 -5.28
C THR A 29 1.75 9.44 -6.28
N ILE A 30 1.19 9.73 -7.45
CA ILE A 30 1.12 8.75 -8.53
C ILE A 30 2.51 8.28 -8.91
N LEU A 31 3.48 9.20 -8.94
CA LEU A 31 4.86 8.84 -9.29
C LEU A 31 5.43 7.84 -8.27
N GLU A 32 5.22 8.12 -6.99
CA GLU A 32 5.72 7.24 -5.94
C GLU A 32 5.05 5.88 -5.97
N TYR A 33 3.76 5.85 -6.25
CA TYR A 33 3.04 4.59 -6.39
C TYR A 33 3.57 3.78 -7.58
N LYS A 34 3.82 4.49 -8.68
CA LYS A 34 4.35 3.86 -9.89
C LYS A 34 5.73 3.27 -9.63
N GLU A 35 6.57 3.99 -8.91
CA GLU A 35 7.89 3.48 -8.56
C GLU A 35 7.80 2.26 -7.64
N ALA A 36 6.87 2.29 -6.69
CA ALA A 36 6.65 1.15 -5.82
C ALA A 36 6.21 -0.07 -6.62
N ASN A 37 5.30 0.13 -7.56
CA ASN A 37 4.83 -0.94 -8.42
C ASN A 37 5.97 -1.50 -9.29
N ASN A 38 6.82 -0.62 -9.81
CA ASN A 38 7.96 -1.04 -10.63
C ASN A 38 8.93 -1.89 -9.82
N ARG A 39 9.17 -1.51 -8.56
CA ARG A 39 10.04 -2.31 -7.70
C ARG A 39 9.44 -3.69 -7.45
N THR A 40 8.12 -3.75 -7.29
CA THR A 40 7.43 -5.02 -7.10
C THR A 40 7.62 -5.94 -8.30
N MET A 41 7.51 -5.37 -9.50
CA MET A 41 7.56 -6.15 -10.72
C MET A 41 8.95 -6.51 -11.17
N SER A 42 9.97 -6.02 -10.49
CA SER A 42 11.36 -6.33 -10.85
C SER A 42 11.81 -7.69 -10.34
N PHE A 43 10.96 -8.39 -9.58
CA PHE A 43 11.30 -9.70 -9.03
C PHE A 43 10.46 -10.79 -9.69
N ASP A 44 11.09 -11.94 -9.87
CA ASP A 44 10.41 -13.13 -10.40
C ASP A 44 9.85 -13.92 -9.23
N MET A 45 8.55 -13.75 -8.95
CA MET A 45 7.94 -14.37 -7.79
C MET A 45 6.50 -14.75 -8.08
N SER A 46 5.92 -15.57 -7.23
CA SER A 46 4.53 -16.00 -7.36
C SER A 46 3.58 -14.82 -7.15
N LEU A 47 2.31 -15.00 -7.54
CA LEU A 47 1.31 -13.95 -7.36
C LEU A 47 1.15 -13.56 -5.90
N ALA A 48 1.17 -14.55 -4.99
CA ALA A 48 1.03 -14.26 -3.57
C ALA A 48 2.19 -13.43 -3.06
N GLU A 49 3.40 -13.78 -3.50
CA GLU A 49 4.60 -13.02 -3.13
C GLU A 49 4.58 -11.63 -3.73
N SER A 50 4.05 -11.50 -4.95
CA SER A 50 3.93 -10.19 -5.60
C SER A 50 3.02 -9.27 -4.83
N ASP A 51 1.86 -9.77 -4.37
CA ASP A 51 0.94 -8.95 -3.58
C ASP A 51 1.59 -8.48 -2.29
N TYR A 52 2.28 -9.39 -1.62
CA TYR A 52 2.93 -9.07 -0.36
C TYR A 52 4.03 -8.04 -0.58
N ASN A 53 4.81 -8.20 -1.63
CA ASN A 53 5.88 -7.26 -1.95
C ASN A 53 5.29 -5.89 -2.34
N LEU A 54 4.16 -5.88 -3.04
CA LEU A 54 3.51 -4.62 -3.38
C LEU A 54 3.09 -3.86 -2.12
N HIS A 55 2.52 -4.56 -1.13
CA HIS A 55 2.16 -3.94 0.13
C HIS A 55 3.38 -3.33 0.81
N LEU A 56 4.50 -4.06 0.81
CA LEU A 56 5.74 -3.57 1.40
C LEU A 56 6.24 -2.32 0.68
N GLN A 57 6.22 -2.34 -0.66
CA GLN A 57 6.71 -1.21 -1.44
C GLN A 57 5.83 0.02 -1.27
N ILE A 58 4.52 -0.17 -1.16
CA ILE A 58 3.60 0.94 -0.89
C ILE A 58 3.87 1.51 0.51
N GLY A 59 4.14 0.64 1.48
CA GLY A 59 4.50 1.09 2.82
C GLY A 59 5.76 1.94 2.81
N PHE A 60 6.77 1.55 2.04
CA PHE A 60 7.97 2.36 1.87
C PHE A 60 7.63 3.72 1.24
N ALA A 61 6.73 3.73 0.25
CA ALA A 61 6.33 4.98 -0.37
C ALA A 61 5.67 5.92 0.63
N ALA A 62 4.87 5.38 1.55
CA ALA A 62 4.22 6.17 2.58
C ALA A 62 5.23 6.83 3.51
N ILE A 63 6.34 6.15 3.78
CA ILE A 63 7.41 6.70 4.61
C ILE A 63 8.17 7.79 3.84
N ILE A 64 8.54 7.50 2.62
CA ILE A 64 9.32 8.43 1.80
C ILE A 64 8.53 9.69 1.49
N ALA A 65 7.22 9.57 1.36
CA ALA A 65 6.36 10.70 1.02
C ALA A 65 6.48 11.85 2.02
N VAL A 66 6.76 11.54 3.30
CA VAL A 66 6.92 12.57 4.32
C VAL A 66 8.33 12.64 4.89
N ASN A 67 9.27 11.91 4.27
CA ASN A 67 10.68 11.91 4.69
C ASN A 67 11.57 12.02 3.45
N PRO A 68 11.63 13.22 2.84
CA PRO A 68 12.33 13.37 1.55
C PRO A 68 13.83 13.06 1.61
N ASN A 69 14.41 13.02 2.80
CA ASN A 69 15.84 12.73 2.94
C ASN A 69 16.14 11.24 3.10
N ILE A 70 15.11 10.40 3.10
CA ILE A 70 15.27 8.95 3.23
C ILE A 70 15.16 8.32 1.84
N ASP A 71 16.14 7.49 1.48
CA ASP A 71 16.13 6.76 0.22
C ASP A 71 15.51 5.38 0.42
N ILE A 72 15.03 4.80 -0.68
CA ILE A 72 14.55 3.43 -0.65
C ILE A 72 15.66 2.47 -0.17
N ALA A 73 16.90 2.74 -0.53
CA ALA A 73 18.02 1.91 -0.10
C ALA A 73 18.17 1.88 1.42
N ASP A 74 17.85 2.99 2.07
CA ASP A 74 17.88 3.05 3.53
C ASP A 74 16.84 2.10 4.12
N LEU A 75 15.64 2.09 3.56
CA LEU A 75 14.55 1.27 4.05
C LEU A 75 14.76 -0.20 3.75
N GLU A 76 15.48 -0.50 2.67
CA GLU A 76 15.76 -1.88 2.30
C GLU A 76 16.71 -2.58 3.27
N ARG A 77 17.32 -1.85 4.17
CA ARG A 77 18.14 -2.45 5.23
C ARG A 77 17.32 -2.90 6.44
N MET A 78 16.02 -2.60 6.44
CA MET A 78 15.13 -2.99 7.51
C MET A 78 15.07 -4.51 7.64
N LYS A 79 14.90 -5.00 8.86
CA LYS A 79 14.94 -6.43 9.15
C LYS A 79 13.81 -6.87 10.06
N GLY A 80 13.49 -8.14 9.96
CA GLY A 80 12.62 -8.80 10.92
C GLY A 80 11.20 -8.31 10.90
N GLN A 81 10.61 -8.19 12.07
CA GLN A 81 9.20 -7.83 12.19
C GLN A 81 8.87 -6.45 11.67
N ASP A 82 9.87 -5.57 11.61
CA ASP A 82 9.65 -4.22 11.09
C ASP A 82 9.22 -4.25 9.63
N LEU A 83 9.74 -5.20 8.85
CA LEU A 83 9.29 -5.38 7.46
C LEU A 83 7.81 -5.67 7.40
N TYR A 84 7.34 -6.53 8.28
CA TYR A 84 5.92 -6.89 8.30
C TYR A 84 5.06 -5.70 8.65
N LYS A 85 5.52 -4.88 9.61
CA LYS A 85 4.80 -3.67 9.98
C LYS A 85 4.63 -2.72 8.79
N VAL A 86 5.69 -2.57 8.00
CA VAL A 86 5.62 -1.72 6.81
C VAL A 86 4.65 -2.28 5.78
N SER A 87 4.64 -3.60 5.60
CA SER A 87 3.72 -4.21 4.65
C SER A 87 2.26 -4.00 5.08
N ILE A 88 2.00 -3.94 6.38
CA ILE A 88 0.66 -3.67 6.87
C ILE A 88 0.22 -2.25 6.50
N ILE A 89 1.13 -1.29 6.53
CA ILE A 89 0.82 0.08 6.09
C ILE A 89 0.32 0.06 4.65
N GLY A 90 1.02 -0.64 3.77
CA GLY A 90 0.62 -0.73 2.37
C GLY A 90 -0.69 -1.47 2.18
N ARG A 91 -0.88 -2.56 2.93
CA ARG A 91 -2.12 -3.31 2.85
C ARG A 91 -3.31 -2.45 3.28
N ASN A 92 -3.15 -1.71 4.37
CA ASN A 92 -4.22 -0.85 4.87
C ASN A 92 -4.56 0.26 3.89
N PHE A 93 -3.55 0.80 3.21
CA PHE A 93 -3.77 1.81 2.19
C PHE A 93 -4.74 1.28 1.12
N ILE A 94 -4.49 0.09 0.62
CA ILE A 94 -5.32 -0.51 -0.42
C ILE A 94 -6.69 -0.86 0.13
N THR A 95 -6.74 -1.46 1.31
CA THR A 95 -7.99 -1.91 1.91
C THR A 95 -8.91 -0.72 2.21
N GLU A 96 -8.35 0.35 2.74
CA GLU A 96 -9.13 1.54 3.07
C GLU A 96 -9.63 2.23 1.81
N ALA A 97 -8.81 2.27 0.77
CA ALA A 97 -9.24 2.86 -0.50
C ALA A 97 -10.41 2.09 -1.09
N LEU A 98 -10.34 0.76 -1.06
CA LEU A 98 -11.42 -0.07 -1.56
C LEU A 98 -12.69 0.09 -0.74
N ALA A 99 -12.55 0.20 0.58
CA ALA A 99 -13.70 0.39 1.46
C ALA A 99 -14.37 1.74 1.20
N ASP A 100 -13.57 2.78 1.04
CA ASP A 100 -14.10 4.11 0.76
C ASP A 100 -14.80 4.13 -0.59
N PHE A 101 -14.22 3.50 -1.59
CA PHE A 101 -14.82 3.43 -2.90
C PHE A 101 -16.17 2.69 -2.87
N ALA A 102 -16.23 1.57 -2.16
CA ALA A 102 -17.44 0.79 -2.03
C ALA A 102 -18.53 1.57 -1.29
N LYS A 103 -18.13 2.33 -0.28
CA LYS A 103 -19.04 3.15 0.49
C LYS A 103 -19.66 4.25 -0.39
N ASP A 104 -18.82 4.92 -1.17
CA ASP A 104 -19.29 5.95 -2.09
C ASP A 104 -20.25 5.38 -3.12
N SER A 105 -19.94 4.19 -3.63
CA SER A 105 -20.81 3.52 -4.59
C SER A 105 -22.16 3.17 -3.98
N SER A 106 -22.18 2.73 -2.72
CA SER A 106 -23.44 2.34 -2.07
C SER A 106 -24.31 3.54 -1.73
N ASP A 107 -23.73 4.73 -1.68
CA ASP A 107 -24.49 5.95 -1.43
C ASP A 107 -25.25 6.42 -2.66
N GLU A 108 -24.92 5.91 -3.83
CA GLU A 108 -25.62 6.30 -5.05
C GLU A 108 -26.95 5.56 -5.16
N PRO A 109 -27.97 6.27 -5.61
CA PRO A 109 -29.22 5.58 -5.89
C PRO A 109 -29.04 4.69 -7.08
N SER A 110 -29.32 3.44 -7.06
CA SER A 110 -28.97 2.63 -8.17
C SER A 110 -29.67 1.41 -8.37
N GLU A 111 -29.43 1.58 -8.19
CA GLU A 111 -29.15 0.89 -8.20
C GLU A 111 -29.02 -0.16 -8.18
N THR A 112 -29.23 -0.45 -8.54
CA THR A 112 -28.87 -1.20 -8.47
C THR A 112 -28.34 -2.19 -8.46
N THR A 113 -28.25 -2.49 -8.51
CA THR A 113 -27.57 -3.34 -8.50
C THR A 113 -27.12 -4.30 -8.52
N PRO A 114 -27.18 -4.66 -8.50
CA PRO A 114 -26.42 -5.50 -8.44
C PRO A 114 -25.83 -6.40 -8.69
N ASP A 115 -25.97 -6.51 -8.71
CA ASP A 115 -25.25 -7.18 -8.89
C ASP A 115 -24.37 -7.54 -9.15
N ALA A 116 -24.21 -7.42 -9.15
CA ALA A 116 -23.31 -7.72 -9.41
C ALA A 116 -22.48 -8.31 -9.36
N SER A 117 -22.58 -8.43 -9.04
CA SER A 117 -21.86 -9.01 -9.07
C SER A 117 -21.64 -9.87 -9.51
N THR A 118 -21.96 -10.06 -9.57
CA THR A 118 -21.84 -10.64 -10.10
C THR A 118 -22.05 -11.03 -11.05
N ARG A 119 -22.42 -11.08 -11.44
CA ARG A 119 -22.68 -11.27 -12.35
C ARG A 119 -22.33 -11.39 -13.16
N PRO A 120 -22.16 -11.85 -13.26
CA PRO A 120 -21.97 -11.89 -14.18
C PRO A 120 -22.03 -12.17 -14.97
N SER A 121 -22.18 -12.32 -15.03
CA SER A 121 -22.33 -12.32 -15.75
C SER A 121 -22.72 -12.39 -16.36
N ASN A 122 -23.13 -12.66 -16.55
CA ASN A 122 -23.53 -12.50 -17.17
C ASN A 122 -23.80 -12.18 -17.64
N SER A 123 -23.67 -12.09 -17.63
CA SER A 123 -24.02 -11.66 -18.12
C SER A 123 -24.38 -11.63 -18.78
N LEU A 124 -24.52 -11.75 -18.84
CA LEU A 124 -25.01 -11.60 -19.46
C LEU A 124 -25.80 -11.53 -19.78
N ASN A 125 -26.22 -11.51 -19.55
CA ASN A 125 -27.06 -11.15 -19.71
C ASN A 125 -27.63 -10.59 -19.64
N GLY A 126 -27.90 -10.35 -19.24
CA GLY A 126 -28.30 -9.58 -18.99
C GLY A 126 -28.99 -9.41 -18.77
N LYS A 127 -29.26 -9.57 -18.53
CA LYS A 127 -29.74 -9.27 -18.17
C LYS A 127 -29.50 -8.98 -17.82
N ASP A 128 -29.73 -9.02 -17.54
CA ASP A 128 -29.55 -8.63 -17.20
C ASP A 128 -29.45 -8.43 -17.28
#